data_e694ce8de1a1a35be198f1eb263cfce8
#
_entry.id   e694ce8de1a1a35be198f1eb263cfce8
#
_cell.length_a   1.000
_cell.length_b   1.000
_cell.length_c   1.000
_cell.angle_alpha   90.00
_cell.angle_beta   90.00
_cell.angle_gamma   90.00
#
_symmetry.space_group_name_H-M   'P 1'
#
loop_
_entity.id
_entity.type
_entity.pdbx_description
1 polymer ?
#
loop_
_entity_poly.entity_id
_entity_poly.type
_entity_poly.pdbx_seq_one_letter_code
_entity_poly.pdbx_strand_id
1 'polypeptide(L)'
;MEKSDKIPEIATELRDYQEYGYRWMKYIYDNELGGCLADDMGLGKTVQAIAVISEIHSKKKKNPTLVVLPKSLVFNWESEVAKLNPNLKFYTYYGPERNVKNIKGKDLVITTYGTVRNDIEILNKIKYESIFLDEAQSIKNVNSMIFKNITTLDAKTRFALSGTPVENNLFEVYAIFKFLNPDMFGTAAEFSKDYAIPIQKEENKSAEEELRRKIYPFILKRKKKDVLQSLPDKIEKVMFV
;
A
#
# COMPACT_ATOMS: atom_id res chain seq x y z
N MET A 1 7.65 -18.11 10.69
CA MET A 1 8.46 -16.88 10.64
C MET A 1 9.28 -16.82 11.93
N GLU A 2 10.60 -16.94 11.81
CA GLU A 2 11.49 -16.91 12.98
C GLU A 2 11.57 -15.51 13.60
N LYS A 3 11.63 -15.47 14.96
CA LYS A 3 11.66 -14.23 15.75
C LYS A 3 12.97 -13.41 15.67
N SER A 4 13.86 -13.65 14.70
CA SER A 4 15.24 -13.15 14.72
C SER A 4 15.48 -11.76 14.11
N ASP A 5 14.52 -11.16 13.42
CA ASP A 5 14.71 -9.82 12.84
C ASP A 5 14.36 -8.75 13.88
N LYS A 6 15.35 -7.92 14.22
CA LYS A 6 15.13 -6.74 15.06
C LYS A 6 14.08 -5.85 14.39
N ILE A 7 13.09 -5.44 15.18
CA ILE A 7 12.15 -4.40 14.78
C ILE A 7 12.96 -3.13 14.49
N PRO A 8 12.66 -2.37 13.41
CA PRO A 8 13.37 -1.14 13.10
C PRO A 8 13.26 -0.15 14.25
N GLU A 9 14.29 0.62 14.49
CA GLU A 9 14.29 1.71 15.47
C GLU A 9 13.36 2.82 14.96
N ILE A 10 12.10 2.75 15.32
CA ILE A 10 11.13 3.82 15.20
C ILE A 10 10.72 4.31 16.60
N ALA A 11 10.31 5.57 16.71
CA ALA A 11 10.02 6.23 17.99
C ALA A 11 8.72 5.74 18.68
N THR A 12 8.25 4.53 18.36
CA THR A 12 7.08 3.91 18.98
C THR A 12 7.20 2.40 18.98
N GLU A 13 6.66 1.75 20.00
CA GLU A 13 6.51 0.31 20.00
C GLU A 13 5.32 -0.10 19.12
N LEU A 14 5.55 -1.08 18.25
CA LEU A 14 4.49 -1.68 17.46
C LEU A 14 3.67 -2.63 18.36
N ARG A 15 2.36 -2.59 18.23
CA ARG A 15 1.49 -3.61 18.84
C ARG A 15 1.73 -4.95 18.14
N ASP A 16 1.46 -6.07 18.79
CA ASP A 16 1.71 -7.43 18.27
C ASP A 16 1.21 -7.61 16.82
N TYR A 17 -0.01 -7.16 16.54
CA TYR A 17 -0.56 -7.25 15.20
C TYR A 17 0.13 -6.31 14.19
N GLN A 18 0.62 -5.16 14.63
CA GLN A 18 1.38 -4.23 13.77
C GLN A 18 2.78 -4.80 13.48
N GLU A 19 3.40 -5.41 14.48
CA GLU A 19 4.67 -6.13 14.29
C GLU A 19 4.50 -7.27 13.29
N TYR A 20 3.42 -8.04 13.40
CA TYR A 20 3.11 -9.08 12.41
C TYR A 20 2.96 -8.49 11.00
N GLY A 21 2.24 -7.38 10.83
CA GLY A 21 2.06 -6.72 9.55
C GLY A 21 3.38 -6.15 9.00
N TYR A 22 4.21 -5.57 9.85
CA TYR A 22 5.57 -5.16 9.51
C TYR A 22 6.40 -6.35 8.98
N ARG A 23 6.44 -7.48 9.72
CA ARG A 23 7.20 -8.68 9.33
C ARG A 23 6.69 -9.26 8.02
N TRP A 24 5.38 -9.28 7.81
CA TRP A 24 4.78 -9.73 6.57
C TRP A 24 5.17 -8.82 5.39
N MET A 25 5.06 -7.49 5.51
CA MET A 25 5.49 -6.57 4.46
C MET A 25 7.00 -6.67 4.20
N LYS A 26 7.80 -6.86 5.25
CA LYS A 26 9.25 -7.07 5.12
C LYS A 26 9.54 -8.35 4.32
N TYR A 27 8.83 -9.44 4.58
CA TYR A 27 8.94 -10.68 3.83
C TYR A 27 8.56 -10.48 2.34
N ILE A 28 7.47 -9.79 2.06
CA ILE A 28 7.04 -9.41 0.71
C ILE A 28 8.14 -8.60 0.00
N TYR A 29 8.71 -7.61 0.69
CA TYR A 29 9.80 -6.79 0.16
C TYR A 29 11.06 -7.61 -0.14
N ASP A 30 11.49 -8.48 0.77
CA ASP A 30 12.72 -9.27 0.61
C ASP A 30 12.62 -10.27 -0.55
N ASN A 31 11.41 -10.70 -0.89
CA ASN A 31 11.14 -11.59 -2.02
C ASN A 31 10.76 -10.84 -3.32
N GLU A 32 10.85 -9.52 -3.35
CA GLU A 32 10.53 -8.67 -4.51
C GLU A 32 9.09 -8.86 -5.04
N LEU A 33 8.16 -9.12 -4.12
CA LEU A 33 6.73 -9.32 -4.40
C LEU A 33 5.93 -8.05 -4.12
N GLY A 34 4.71 -8.01 -4.62
CA GLY A 34 3.73 -6.97 -4.28
C GLY A 34 2.73 -7.46 -3.23
N GLY A 35 2.34 -6.61 -2.28
CA GLY A 35 1.41 -6.97 -1.21
C GLY A 35 0.38 -5.90 -0.86
N CYS A 36 -0.81 -6.32 -0.43
CA CYS A 36 -1.91 -5.47 -0.01
C CYS A 36 -2.15 -5.60 1.50
N LEU A 37 -1.91 -4.53 2.25
CA LEU A 37 -2.32 -4.42 3.65
C LEU A 37 -3.73 -3.84 3.72
N ALA A 38 -4.71 -4.73 3.91
CA ALA A 38 -6.15 -4.45 3.85
C ALA A 38 -6.80 -4.42 5.25
N ASP A 39 -6.06 -3.99 6.25
CA ASP A 39 -6.54 -3.84 7.63
C ASP A 39 -7.67 -2.80 7.73
N ASP A 40 -8.61 -3.02 8.66
CA ASP A 40 -9.63 -2.05 8.99
C ASP A 40 -9.04 -0.66 9.31
N MET A 41 -9.84 0.39 9.11
CA MET A 41 -9.44 1.77 9.46
C MET A 41 -9.09 1.87 10.95
N GLY A 42 -8.01 2.60 11.26
CA GLY A 42 -7.55 2.81 12.63
C GLY A 42 -6.63 1.70 13.19
N LEU A 43 -6.27 0.68 12.43
CA LEU A 43 -5.29 -0.33 12.83
C LEU A 43 -3.82 0.10 12.58
N GLY A 44 -3.59 1.33 12.15
CA GLY A 44 -2.22 1.86 12.00
C GLY A 44 -1.47 1.32 10.77
N LYS A 45 -2.14 1.24 9.62
CA LYS A 45 -1.48 0.88 8.34
C LYS A 45 -0.29 1.79 8.04
N THR A 46 -0.44 3.10 8.26
CA THR A 46 0.61 4.11 8.06
C THR A 46 1.83 3.83 8.93
N VAL A 47 1.63 3.51 10.21
CA VAL A 47 2.72 3.18 11.15
C VAL A 47 3.48 1.94 10.68
N GLN A 48 2.77 0.89 10.28
CA GLN A 48 3.36 -0.34 9.75
C GLN A 48 4.15 -0.08 8.46
N ALA A 49 3.61 0.74 7.55
CA ALA A 49 4.29 1.12 6.31
C ALA A 49 5.57 1.94 6.59
N ILE A 50 5.52 2.93 7.50
CA ILE A 50 6.68 3.73 7.89
C ILE A 50 7.75 2.84 8.53
N ALA A 51 7.38 1.86 9.34
CA ALA A 51 8.32 0.91 9.94
C ALA A 51 9.07 0.12 8.86
N VAL A 52 8.38 -0.38 7.84
CA VAL A 52 9.01 -1.08 6.71
C VAL A 52 9.90 -0.14 5.90
N ILE A 53 9.44 1.06 5.57
CA ILE A 53 10.23 2.07 4.84
C ILE A 53 11.50 2.42 5.64
N SER A 54 11.41 2.58 6.95
CA SER A 54 12.54 2.84 7.83
C SER A 54 13.58 1.72 7.77
N GLU A 55 13.15 0.45 7.83
CA GLU A 55 14.05 -0.71 7.69
C GLU A 55 14.69 -0.77 6.30
N ILE A 56 13.93 -0.52 5.24
CA ILE A 56 14.44 -0.49 3.86
C ILE A 56 15.62 0.48 3.73
N HIS A 57 15.57 1.63 4.38
CA HIS A 57 16.56 2.70 4.26
C HIS A 57 17.60 2.73 5.41
N SER A 58 17.54 1.80 6.36
CA SER A 58 18.41 1.81 7.55
C SER A 58 19.89 1.49 7.27
N LYS A 59 20.19 0.65 6.29
CA LYS A 59 21.51 0.02 6.16
C LYS A 59 22.34 0.46 4.96
N LYS A 60 21.73 0.87 3.85
CA LYS A 60 22.42 1.24 2.60
C LYS A 60 21.65 2.32 1.87
N LYS A 61 22.37 3.19 1.17
CA LYS A 61 21.77 4.12 0.23
C LYS A 61 21.07 3.34 -0.88
N LYS A 62 19.78 3.53 -1.01
CA LYS A 62 18.89 2.90 -2.00
C LYS A 62 18.23 3.97 -2.86
N ASN A 63 17.50 3.54 -3.88
CA ASN A 63 16.56 4.41 -4.57
C ASN A 63 15.48 4.88 -3.59
N PRO A 64 14.85 6.04 -3.80
CA PRO A 64 13.82 6.50 -2.89
C PRO A 64 12.60 5.57 -2.91
N THR A 65 11.91 5.47 -1.78
CA THR A 65 10.55 4.93 -1.72
C THR A 65 9.56 6.02 -2.11
N LEU A 66 8.56 5.70 -2.93
CA LEU A 66 7.48 6.61 -3.29
C LEU A 66 6.21 6.23 -2.52
N VAL A 67 5.60 7.19 -1.85
CA VAL A 67 4.25 7.05 -1.27
C VAL A 67 3.31 7.94 -2.06
N VAL A 68 2.26 7.33 -2.62
CA VAL A 68 1.19 8.02 -3.37
C VAL A 68 -0.10 7.94 -2.57
N LEU A 69 -0.71 9.08 -2.31
CA LEU A 69 -1.85 9.18 -1.39
C LEU A 69 -2.85 10.28 -1.80
N PRO A 70 -4.07 10.29 -1.27
CA PRO A 70 -5.00 11.41 -1.40
C PRO A 70 -4.43 12.69 -0.80
N LYS A 71 -4.75 13.84 -1.42
CA LYS A 71 -4.31 15.17 -0.95
C LYS A 71 -4.56 15.38 0.56
N SER A 72 -5.69 14.95 1.05
CA SER A 72 -6.10 15.11 2.45
C SER A 72 -5.18 14.41 3.46
N LEU A 73 -4.40 13.41 3.03
CA LEU A 73 -3.52 12.64 3.89
C LEU A 73 -2.06 13.11 3.88
N VAL A 74 -1.69 14.09 3.04
CA VAL A 74 -0.31 14.57 2.91
C VAL A 74 0.25 15.01 4.27
N PHE A 75 -0.43 15.93 4.92
CA PHE A 75 0.00 16.45 6.23
C PHE A 75 0.09 15.37 7.31
N ASN A 76 -0.85 14.42 7.31
CA ASN A 76 -0.83 13.31 8.26
C ASN A 76 0.42 12.44 8.05
N TRP A 77 0.75 12.09 6.81
CA TRP A 77 1.94 11.31 6.51
C TRP A 77 3.24 12.03 6.87
N GLU A 78 3.34 13.34 6.57
CA GLU A 78 4.50 14.16 6.96
C GLU A 78 4.69 14.14 8.48
N SER A 79 3.62 14.38 9.23
CA SER A 79 3.62 14.38 10.69
C SER A 79 4.00 13.02 11.27
N GLU A 80 3.43 11.93 10.74
CA GLU A 80 3.73 10.57 11.19
C GLU A 80 5.19 10.17 10.89
N VAL A 81 5.70 10.50 9.70
CA VAL A 81 7.11 10.24 9.35
C VAL A 81 8.05 11.00 10.28
N ALA A 82 7.82 12.30 10.49
CA ALA A 82 8.66 13.13 11.37
C ALA A 82 8.65 12.64 12.82
N LYS A 83 7.49 12.15 13.29
CA LYS A 83 7.32 11.62 14.64
C LYS A 83 7.97 10.24 14.82
N LEU A 84 7.75 9.33 13.86
CA LEU A 84 8.15 7.92 13.98
C LEU A 84 9.62 7.70 13.62
N ASN A 85 10.14 8.40 12.63
CA ASN A 85 11.54 8.31 12.24
C ASN A 85 12.09 9.68 11.79
N PRO A 86 12.55 10.53 12.72
CA PRO A 86 13.11 11.84 12.41
C PRO A 86 14.36 11.79 11.50
N ASN A 87 15.02 10.65 11.42
CA ASN A 87 16.25 10.48 10.62
C ASN A 87 15.94 10.12 9.16
N LEU A 88 14.71 9.74 8.83
CA LEU A 88 14.28 9.39 7.48
C LEU A 88 14.19 10.67 6.63
N LYS A 89 15.05 10.81 5.65
CA LYS A 89 15.10 11.99 4.77
C LYS A 89 13.94 11.95 3.78
N PHE A 90 12.88 12.66 4.06
CA PHE A 90 11.74 12.71 3.13
C PHE A 90 11.63 14.04 2.38
N TYR A 91 10.88 14.03 1.29
CA TYR A 91 10.49 15.19 0.52
C TYR A 91 9.05 15.03 0.02
N THR A 92 8.24 16.06 0.23
CA THR A 92 6.87 16.09 -0.28
C THR A 92 6.87 16.73 -1.67
N TYR A 93 6.73 15.87 -2.68
CA TYR A 93 6.62 16.28 -4.08
C TYR A 93 5.16 16.62 -4.40
N TYR A 94 4.71 17.79 -3.93
CA TYR A 94 3.33 18.26 -4.06
C TYR A 94 3.30 19.79 -4.03
N GLY A 95 2.25 20.39 -4.60
CA GLY A 95 2.05 21.83 -4.66
C GLY A 95 2.72 22.49 -5.88
N PRO A 96 2.55 23.84 -6.05
CA PRO A 96 3.06 24.57 -7.22
C PRO A 96 4.59 24.66 -7.27
N GLU A 97 5.24 24.67 -6.10
CA GLU A 97 6.70 24.82 -6.00
C GLU A 97 7.46 23.49 -5.95
N ARG A 98 6.77 22.37 -6.28
CA ARG A 98 7.43 21.07 -6.29
C ARG A 98 8.55 21.02 -7.33
N ASN A 99 9.71 20.51 -6.95
CA ASN A 99 10.87 20.41 -7.81
C ASN A 99 11.49 19.00 -7.74
N VAL A 100 11.58 18.34 -8.90
CA VAL A 100 12.11 16.98 -9.00
C VAL A 100 13.57 16.87 -8.53
N LYS A 101 14.36 17.95 -8.65
CA LYS A 101 15.75 17.97 -8.18
C LYS A 101 15.86 17.71 -6.68
N ASN A 102 14.83 18.07 -5.91
CA ASN A 102 14.79 17.90 -4.46
C ASN A 102 14.54 16.44 -4.04
N ILE A 103 14.18 15.56 -4.97
CA ILE A 103 14.05 14.10 -4.73
C ILE A 103 15.41 13.44 -4.56
N LYS A 104 16.45 14.00 -5.19
CA LYS A 104 17.79 13.43 -5.13
C LYS A 104 18.31 13.35 -3.69
N GLY A 105 18.70 12.15 -3.28
CA GLY A 105 19.27 11.90 -1.93
C GLY A 105 18.24 11.82 -0.82
N LYS A 106 16.95 11.72 -1.16
CA LYS A 106 15.88 11.41 -0.22
C LYS A 106 15.65 9.91 -0.12
N ASP A 107 15.22 9.48 1.04
CA ASP A 107 14.85 8.09 1.32
C ASP A 107 13.38 7.86 0.97
N LEU A 108 12.54 8.88 1.21
CA LEU A 108 11.11 8.83 1.01
C LEU A 108 10.62 10.05 0.22
N VAL A 109 9.76 9.80 -0.77
CA VAL A 109 9.03 10.84 -1.51
C VAL A 109 7.54 10.64 -1.28
N ILE A 110 6.88 11.67 -0.76
CA ILE A 110 5.43 11.69 -0.56
C ILE A 110 4.81 12.50 -1.70
N THR A 111 3.80 11.96 -2.35
CA THR A 111 3.11 12.65 -3.45
C THR A 111 1.63 12.27 -3.50
N THR A 112 0.88 12.91 -4.39
CA THR A 112 -0.55 12.64 -4.54
C THR A 112 -0.87 11.97 -5.87
N TYR A 113 -1.99 11.25 -5.94
CA TYR A 113 -2.51 10.65 -7.17
C TYR A 113 -2.65 11.70 -8.30
N GLY A 114 -3.10 12.91 -7.97
CA GLY A 114 -3.21 14.02 -8.93
C GLY A 114 -1.85 14.48 -9.45
N THR A 115 -0.85 14.55 -8.59
CA THR A 115 0.52 14.92 -8.99
C THR A 115 1.14 13.85 -9.89
N VAL A 116 0.98 12.56 -9.56
CA VAL A 116 1.45 11.47 -10.43
C VAL A 116 0.81 11.55 -11.81
N ARG A 117 -0.51 11.82 -11.87
CA ARG A 117 -1.20 11.97 -13.15
C ARG A 117 -0.62 13.11 -14.01
N ASN A 118 -0.26 14.22 -13.38
CA ASN A 118 0.20 15.41 -14.11
C ASN A 118 1.69 15.33 -14.48
N ASP A 119 2.51 14.69 -13.65
CA ASP A 119 3.97 14.72 -13.76
C ASP A 119 4.58 13.35 -14.10
N ILE A 120 3.79 12.45 -14.69
CA ILE A 120 4.22 11.07 -14.96
C ILE A 120 5.50 10.97 -15.78
N GLU A 121 5.67 11.84 -16.78
CA GLU A 121 6.87 11.86 -17.63
C GLU A 121 8.16 12.18 -16.84
N ILE A 122 8.02 12.92 -15.77
CA ILE A 122 9.12 13.26 -14.86
C ILE A 122 9.37 12.11 -13.90
N LEU A 123 8.31 11.62 -13.27
CA LEU A 123 8.38 10.57 -12.24
C LEU A 123 8.81 9.21 -12.79
N ASN A 124 8.50 8.90 -14.04
CA ASN A 124 8.95 7.67 -14.72
C ASN A 124 10.48 7.63 -15.00
N LYS A 125 11.17 8.77 -14.90
CA LYS A 125 12.64 8.80 -15.02
C LYS A 125 13.36 8.37 -13.74
N ILE A 126 12.61 8.17 -12.66
CA ILE A 126 13.13 7.82 -11.34
C ILE A 126 12.86 6.33 -11.10
N LYS A 127 13.89 5.59 -10.71
CA LYS A 127 13.74 4.23 -10.19
C LYS A 127 13.45 4.30 -8.70
N TYR A 128 12.44 3.55 -8.27
CA TYR A 128 12.03 3.49 -6.87
C TYR A 128 12.43 2.16 -6.23
N GLU A 129 12.83 2.19 -4.98
CA GLU A 129 13.05 0.96 -4.20
C GLU A 129 11.72 0.26 -3.92
N SER A 130 10.70 1.04 -3.55
CA SER A 130 9.33 0.56 -3.40
C SER A 130 8.31 1.66 -3.68
N ILE A 131 7.10 1.28 -4.05
CA ILE A 131 5.96 2.20 -4.16
C ILE A 131 4.86 1.74 -3.21
N PHE A 132 4.39 2.66 -2.38
CA PHE A 132 3.22 2.47 -1.51
C PHE A 132 2.06 3.33 -2.02
N LEU A 133 0.91 2.72 -2.21
CA LEU A 133 -0.34 3.43 -2.48
C LEU A 133 -1.17 3.44 -1.20
N ASP A 134 -1.42 4.61 -0.64
CA ASP A 134 -2.40 4.73 0.44
C ASP A 134 -3.77 5.06 -0.13
N GLU A 135 -4.82 4.53 0.50
CA GLU A 135 -6.18 4.53 -0.03
C GLU A 135 -6.22 4.00 -1.47
N ALA A 136 -5.68 2.78 -1.64
CA ALA A 136 -5.42 2.17 -2.95
C ALA A 136 -6.68 1.95 -3.81
N GLN A 137 -7.90 2.06 -3.26
CA GLN A 137 -9.14 2.11 -4.04
C GLN A 137 -9.17 3.27 -5.06
N SER A 138 -8.27 4.24 -4.94
CA SER A 138 -8.08 5.31 -5.93
C SER A 138 -7.70 4.78 -7.32
N ILE A 139 -7.14 3.57 -7.43
CA ILE A 139 -6.74 2.95 -8.70
C ILE A 139 -7.68 1.82 -9.16
N LYS A 140 -8.87 1.67 -8.57
CA LYS A 140 -9.81 0.58 -8.89
C LYS A 140 -10.30 0.52 -10.34
N ASN A 141 -10.23 1.63 -11.05
CA ASN A 141 -10.63 1.70 -12.46
C ASN A 141 -9.40 1.62 -13.37
N VAL A 142 -9.22 0.46 -14.01
CA VAL A 142 -8.11 0.18 -14.94
C VAL A 142 -8.07 1.11 -16.17
N ASN A 143 -9.19 1.72 -16.53
CA ASN A 143 -9.28 2.66 -17.65
C ASN A 143 -8.88 4.09 -17.27
N SER A 144 -8.76 4.38 -15.97
CA SER A 144 -8.41 5.72 -15.49
C SER A 144 -6.96 6.08 -15.85
N MET A 145 -6.71 7.36 -16.10
CA MET A 145 -5.36 7.88 -16.33
C MET A 145 -4.45 7.67 -15.10
N ILE A 146 -5.03 7.73 -13.91
CA ILE A 146 -4.29 7.48 -12.65
C ILE A 146 -3.75 6.06 -12.63
N PHE A 147 -4.61 5.06 -12.91
CA PHE A 147 -4.19 3.66 -12.95
C PHE A 147 -3.09 3.44 -14.00
N LYS A 148 -3.32 3.91 -15.24
CA LYS A 148 -2.36 3.77 -16.34
C LYS A 148 -1.00 4.36 -15.99
N ASN A 149 -0.98 5.55 -15.41
CA ASN A 149 0.25 6.23 -15.04
C ASN A 149 0.98 5.51 -13.89
N ILE A 150 0.27 5.14 -12.82
CA ILE A 150 0.89 4.49 -11.66
C ILE A 150 1.50 3.14 -12.02
N THR A 151 0.87 2.38 -12.91
CA THR A 151 1.39 1.07 -13.33
C THR A 151 2.65 1.15 -14.19
N THR A 152 2.97 2.32 -14.77
CA THR A 152 4.22 2.52 -15.53
C THR A 152 5.42 2.87 -14.67
N LEU A 153 5.24 3.27 -13.41
CA LEU A 153 6.33 3.63 -12.51
C LEU A 153 7.23 2.41 -12.23
N ASP A 154 8.56 2.61 -12.37
CA ASP A 154 9.56 1.56 -12.15
C ASP A 154 9.89 1.42 -10.66
N ALA A 155 9.53 0.27 -10.07
CA ALA A 155 9.81 -0.04 -8.69
C ALA A 155 10.13 -1.52 -8.48
N LYS A 156 11.03 -1.80 -7.55
CA LYS A 156 11.42 -3.15 -7.15
C LYS A 156 10.26 -3.90 -6.49
N THR A 157 9.53 -3.23 -5.60
CA THR A 157 8.37 -3.79 -4.89
C THR A 157 7.22 -2.79 -4.86
N ARG A 158 5.99 -3.29 -4.69
CA ARG A 158 4.79 -2.47 -4.66
C ARG A 158 3.88 -2.88 -3.52
N PHE A 159 3.33 -1.89 -2.81
CA PHE A 159 2.41 -2.09 -1.72
C PHE A 159 1.13 -1.27 -1.91
N ALA A 160 0.01 -1.87 -1.57
CA ALA A 160 -1.29 -1.21 -1.50
C ALA A 160 -1.75 -1.20 -0.03
N LEU A 161 -2.14 -0.02 0.47
CA LEU A 161 -2.77 0.14 1.78
C LEU A 161 -4.24 0.49 1.51
N SER A 162 -5.17 -0.27 2.06
CA SER A 162 -6.60 -0.05 1.87
C SER A 162 -7.37 -0.32 3.15
N GLY A 163 -8.34 0.54 3.47
CA GLY A 163 -9.31 0.31 4.54
C GLY A 163 -10.62 -0.31 4.05
N THR A 164 -10.77 -0.50 2.73
CA THR A 164 -11.95 -1.10 2.12
C THR A 164 -11.70 -2.56 1.72
N PRO A 165 -12.71 -3.43 1.78
CA PRO A 165 -12.57 -4.81 1.34
C PRO A 165 -12.26 -4.88 -0.15
N VAL A 166 -11.02 -5.27 -0.51
CA VAL A 166 -10.59 -5.46 -1.90
C VAL A 166 -11.34 -6.63 -2.58
N GLU A 167 -11.92 -7.53 -1.79
CA GLU A 167 -12.51 -8.79 -2.26
C GLU A 167 -13.93 -8.66 -2.86
N ASN A 168 -14.60 -7.52 -2.68
CA ASN A 168 -16.02 -7.37 -3.06
C ASN A 168 -16.26 -7.12 -4.56
N ASN A 169 -15.22 -6.77 -5.32
CA ASN A 169 -15.34 -6.48 -6.74
C ASN A 169 -14.14 -7.07 -7.49
N LEU A 170 -14.38 -8.03 -8.37
CA LEU A 170 -13.34 -8.74 -9.11
C LEU A 170 -12.45 -7.80 -9.96
N PHE A 171 -13.03 -6.76 -10.55
CA PHE A 171 -12.24 -5.79 -11.31
C PHE A 171 -11.38 -4.88 -10.43
N GLU A 172 -11.80 -4.60 -9.19
CA GLU A 172 -10.95 -3.92 -8.22
C GLU A 172 -9.79 -4.82 -7.78
N VAL A 173 -10.06 -6.12 -7.55
CA VAL A 173 -9.01 -7.13 -7.31
C VAL A 173 -8.00 -7.11 -8.47
N TYR A 174 -8.49 -7.22 -9.71
CA TYR A 174 -7.62 -7.17 -10.89
C TYR A 174 -6.78 -5.89 -10.92
N ALA A 175 -7.37 -4.73 -10.71
CA ALA A 175 -6.66 -3.45 -10.75
C ALA A 175 -5.55 -3.38 -9.69
N ILE A 176 -5.85 -3.77 -8.46
CA ILE A 176 -4.87 -3.80 -7.36
C ILE A 176 -3.74 -4.77 -7.68
N PHE A 177 -4.06 -5.99 -8.11
CA PHE A 177 -3.04 -7.00 -8.41
C PHE A 177 -2.24 -6.69 -9.67
N LYS A 178 -2.84 -6.03 -10.67
CA LYS A 178 -2.12 -5.54 -11.84
C LYS A 178 -1.10 -4.46 -11.49
N PHE A 179 -1.35 -3.69 -10.44
CA PHE A 179 -0.35 -2.79 -9.87
C PHE A 179 0.69 -3.57 -9.04
N LEU A 180 0.27 -4.45 -8.13
CA LEU A 180 1.15 -5.15 -7.20
C LEU A 180 2.09 -6.15 -7.89
N ASN A 181 1.53 -7.01 -8.71
CA ASN A 181 2.21 -8.13 -9.39
C ASN A 181 1.74 -8.17 -10.86
N PRO A 182 2.32 -7.35 -11.75
CA PRO A 182 1.80 -7.09 -13.11
C PRO A 182 1.56 -8.34 -13.97
N ASP A 183 2.35 -9.38 -13.75
CA ASP A 183 2.31 -10.61 -14.58
C ASP A 183 1.36 -11.69 -14.03
N MET A 184 0.74 -11.46 -12.86
CA MET A 184 -0.03 -12.48 -12.15
C MET A 184 -1.31 -12.91 -12.88
N PHE A 185 -2.02 -11.96 -13.51
CA PHE A 185 -3.33 -12.20 -14.13
C PHE A 185 -3.39 -11.84 -15.63
N GLY A 186 -2.24 -11.52 -16.24
CA GLY A 186 -2.20 -11.12 -17.64
C GLY A 186 -2.99 -9.83 -17.94
N THR A 187 -3.72 -9.83 -19.04
CA THR A 187 -4.57 -8.73 -19.50
C THR A 187 -5.95 -8.74 -18.81
N ALA A 188 -6.66 -7.61 -18.85
CA ALA A 188 -8.03 -7.54 -18.33
C ALA A 188 -9.00 -8.49 -19.04
N ALA A 189 -8.75 -8.81 -20.33
CA ALA A 189 -9.56 -9.73 -21.09
C ALA A 189 -9.32 -11.19 -20.63
N GLU A 190 -8.07 -11.55 -20.37
CA GLU A 190 -7.71 -12.88 -19.82
C GLU A 190 -8.29 -13.05 -18.42
N PHE A 191 -8.11 -12.08 -17.53
CA PHE A 191 -8.73 -12.12 -16.20
C PHE A 191 -10.26 -12.22 -16.26
N SER A 192 -10.89 -11.49 -17.19
CA SER A 192 -12.35 -11.57 -17.38
C SER A 192 -12.80 -12.95 -17.81
N LYS A 193 -12.07 -13.57 -18.74
CA LYS A 193 -12.37 -14.92 -19.25
C LYS A 193 -12.15 -15.99 -18.18
N ASP A 194 -11.04 -15.92 -17.45
CA ASP A 194 -10.63 -16.97 -16.54
C ASP A 194 -11.32 -16.91 -15.17
N TYR A 195 -11.70 -15.68 -14.72
CA TYR A 195 -12.27 -15.47 -13.39
C TYR A 195 -13.56 -14.67 -13.38
N ALA A 196 -13.63 -13.47 -14.01
CA ALA A 196 -14.76 -12.59 -13.78
C ALA A 196 -16.07 -13.15 -14.37
N ILE A 197 -16.06 -13.68 -15.59
CA ILE A 197 -17.22 -14.29 -16.25
C ILE A 197 -17.65 -15.57 -15.52
N PRO A 198 -16.75 -16.56 -15.29
CA PRO A 198 -17.09 -17.76 -14.57
C PRO A 198 -17.70 -17.49 -13.18
N ILE A 199 -17.10 -16.59 -12.40
CA ILE A 199 -17.56 -16.30 -11.04
C ILE A 199 -18.90 -15.56 -11.05
N GLN A 200 -19.03 -14.49 -11.88
CA GLN A 200 -20.22 -13.60 -11.82
C GLN A 200 -21.43 -14.10 -12.60
N LYS A 201 -21.21 -14.82 -13.72
CA LYS A 201 -22.30 -15.26 -14.59
C LYS A 201 -22.64 -16.73 -14.46
N GLU A 202 -21.62 -17.55 -14.14
CA GLU A 202 -21.76 -19.01 -14.11
C GLU A 202 -21.76 -19.55 -12.67
N GLU A 203 -21.62 -18.67 -11.66
CA GLU A 203 -21.53 -19.03 -10.24
C GLU A 203 -20.51 -20.13 -9.95
N ASN A 204 -19.40 -20.12 -10.71
CA ASN A 204 -18.38 -21.14 -10.66
C ASN A 204 -17.51 -21.02 -9.38
N LYS A 205 -17.86 -21.82 -8.38
CA LYS A 205 -17.14 -21.87 -7.08
C LYS A 205 -15.69 -22.30 -7.21
N SER A 206 -15.36 -23.18 -8.18
CA SER A 206 -13.97 -23.61 -8.38
C SER A 206 -13.08 -22.46 -8.84
N ALA A 207 -13.57 -21.62 -9.77
CA ALA A 207 -12.85 -20.42 -10.21
C ALA A 207 -12.70 -19.40 -9.08
N GLU A 208 -13.72 -19.24 -8.22
CA GLU A 208 -13.65 -18.37 -7.05
C GLU A 208 -12.60 -18.86 -6.04
N GLU A 209 -12.59 -20.15 -5.72
CA GLU A 209 -11.62 -20.74 -4.82
C GLU A 209 -10.18 -20.67 -5.37
N GLU A 210 -10.01 -20.88 -6.67
CA GLU A 210 -8.71 -20.74 -7.33
C GLU A 210 -8.20 -19.30 -7.24
N LEU A 211 -9.01 -18.31 -7.58
CA LEU A 211 -8.68 -16.90 -7.45
C LEU A 211 -8.29 -16.57 -6.00
N ARG A 212 -9.12 -17.00 -5.04
CA ARG A 212 -8.87 -16.77 -3.61
C ARG A 212 -7.52 -17.36 -3.18
N ARG A 213 -7.19 -18.58 -3.57
CA ARG A 213 -5.89 -19.21 -3.25
C ARG A 213 -4.72 -18.45 -3.85
N LYS A 214 -4.87 -17.94 -5.08
CA LYS A 214 -3.81 -17.15 -5.75
C LYS A 214 -3.53 -15.83 -5.04
N ILE A 215 -4.56 -15.10 -4.60
CA ILE A 215 -4.39 -13.77 -3.99
C ILE A 215 -4.09 -13.81 -2.49
N TYR A 216 -4.50 -14.87 -1.79
CA TYR A 216 -4.42 -14.98 -0.33
C TYR A 216 -3.01 -14.68 0.26
N PRO A 217 -1.89 -15.18 -0.30
CA PRO A 217 -0.56 -14.91 0.24
C PRO A 217 -0.15 -13.43 0.18
N PHE A 218 -0.79 -12.67 -0.70
CA PHE A 218 -0.45 -11.27 -1.01
C PHE A 218 -1.43 -10.27 -0.38
N ILE A 219 -2.38 -10.72 0.43
CA ILE A 219 -3.32 -9.86 1.16
C ILE A 219 -3.20 -10.16 2.65
N LEU A 220 -2.89 -9.14 3.43
CA LEU A 220 -3.03 -9.19 4.88
C LEU A 220 -4.22 -8.33 5.29
N LYS A 221 -5.26 -8.96 5.88
CA LYS A 221 -6.49 -8.31 6.28
C LYS A 221 -6.86 -8.71 7.70
N ARG A 222 -7.06 -7.72 8.56
CA ARG A 222 -7.49 -7.93 9.95
C ARG A 222 -8.64 -6.98 10.27
N LYS A 223 -9.62 -7.50 10.99
CA LYS A 223 -10.75 -6.70 11.48
C LYS A 223 -10.38 -6.10 12.84
N LYS A 224 -10.86 -4.90 13.10
CA LYS A 224 -10.62 -4.19 14.37
C LYS A 224 -11.08 -5.01 15.57
N LYS A 225 -12.24 -5.67 15.49
CA LYS A 225 -12.79 -6.54 16.52
C LYS A 225 -11.93 -7.76 16.84
N ASP A 226 -11.14 -8.24 15.89
CA ASP A 226 -10.35 -9.47 16.07
C ASP A 226 -9.00 -9.19 16.73
N VAL A 227 -8.47 -7.97 16.61
CA VAL A 227 -7.14 -7.59 17.12
C VAL A 227 -7.18 -6.71 18.37
N LEU A 228 -8.33 -6.12 18.68
CA LEU A 228 -8.49 -5.19 19.80
C LEU A 228 -9.46 -5.75 20.88
N GLN A 229 -9.37 -7.05 21.14
CA GLN A 229 -10.19 -7.72 22.16
C GLN A 229 -10.08 -7.12 23.58
N SER A 230 -9.07 -6.29 23.84
CA SER A 230 -8.84 -5.63 25.12
C SER A 230 -9.40 -4.19 25.22
N LEU A 231 -10.04 -3.67 24.19
CA LEU A 231 -10.69 -2.36 24.27
C LEU A 231 -12.15 -2.54 24.73
N PRO A 232 -12.64 -1.70 25.66
CA PRO A 232 -14.06 -1.68 26.00
C PRO A 232 -14.90 -1.35 24.78
N ASP A 233 -16.14 -1.86 24.75
CA ASP A 233 -17.10 -1.56 23.69
C ASP A 233 -17.26 -0.06 23.49
N LYS A 234 -17.41 0.35 22.23
CA LYS A 234 -17.64 1.77 21.89
C LYS A 234 -18.92 2.26 22.53
N ILE A 235 -18.82 3.10 23.56
CA ILE A 235 -19.98 3.76 24.18
C ILE A 235 -20.33 4.97 23.33
N GLU A 236 -21.39 4.91 22.54
CA GLU A 236 -21.95 6.09 21.88
C GLU A 236 -22.93 6.77 22.85
N LYS A 237 -22.54 7.94 23.39
CA LYS A 237 -23.46 8.84 24.07
C LYS A 237 -24.04 9.82 23.05
N VAL A 238 -25.31 9.66 22.71
CA VAL A 238 -26.08 10.68 21.98
C VAL A 238 -26.51 11.73 22.98
N MET A 239 -25.91 12.91 22.95
CA MET A 239 -26.43 14.06 23.68
C MET A 239 -27.36 14.82 22.75
N PHE A 240 -28.63 14.87 23.10
CA PHE A 240 -29.58 15.80 22.50
C PHE A 240 -29.34 17.19 23.10
N VAL A 241 -29.04 18.17 22.28
CA VAL A 241 -28.98 19.59 22.59
C VAL A 241 -30.26 20.25 22.10
#